data_dbce084368ee6838ed2c855a15a60d49
#
_entry.id   dbce084368ee6838ed2c855a15a60d49
#
_cell.length_a   1.000
_cell.length_b   1.000
_cell.length_c   1.000
_cell.angle_alpha   90.00
_cell.angle_beta   90.00
_cell.angle_gamma   90.00
#
_symmetry.space_group_name_H-M   'P 1'
#
loop_
_entity.id
_entity.type
_entity.pdbx_description
1 polymer ?
#
loop_
_entity_poly.entity_id
_entity_poly.type
_entity_poly.pdbx_seq_one_letter_code
_entity_poly.pdbx_strand_id
1 'polypeptide(L)'
;MDGIVFANTSALATPEEALEAVRMLDADALQIHLNPAQELIMPEGDRDFKGLFANMQRILDKCPVPVIVKETGCGMAARQVKQLLKAGFTCFDVGGAGGTNFPAIEAERYGGTALLNGWGLNTAQSLLEAGGVCGSEGYIAACGGIRSGLDAAKALALGADIAGMAGNVLEAAVNKGEDAAAEIILQAEEELRMLMLLTGSSDIKSLRAKPLYFTGSLLDFMQCRGWEPAEVARSRR
;
A
#
# COMPACT_ATOMS: atom_id res chain seq x y z
N MET A 1 -22.83 -8.60 -5.41
CA MET A 1 -21.37 -8.82 -5.33
C MET A 1 -21.05 -9.05 -3.87
N ASP A 2 -20.52 -10.20 -3.50
CA ASP A 2 -20.23 -10.51 -2.09
C ASP A 2 -18.78 -10.10 -1.70
N GLY A 3 -18.32 -8.96 -2.16
CA GLY A 3 -16.97 -8.44 -1.93
C GLY A 3 -16.98 -7.09 -1.23
N ILE A 4 -15.90 -6.78 -0.52
CA ILE A 4 -15.69 -5.47 0.11
C ILE A 4 -15.26 -4.47 -0.98
N VAL A 5 -15.93 -3.33 -1.03
CA VAL A 5 -15.69 -2.27 -2.02
C VAL A 5 -15.04 -1.06 -1.34
N PHE A 6 -13.93 -0.59 -1.88
CA PHE A 6 -13.29 0.64 -1.45
C PHE A 6 -13.50 1.74 -2.50
N ALA A 7 -14.11 2.87 -2.09
CA ALA A 7 -14.05 4.09 -2.87
C ALA A 7 -12.64 4.68 -2.80
N ASN A 8 -12.22 5.43 -3.81
CA ASN A 8 -10.91 6.09 -3.80
C ASN A 8 -11.05 7.55 -4.24
N THR A 9 -10.45 8.47 -3.47
CA THR A 9 -10.38 9.90 -3.79
C THR A 9 -8.98 10.46 -3.55
N SER A 10 -8.68 11.61 -4.16
CA SER A 10 -7.48 12.36 -3.83
C SER A 10 -7.57 12.96 -2.41
N ALA A 11 -6.42 13.10 -1.76
CA ALA A 11 -6.33 13.88 -0.52
C ALA A 11 -6.66 15.38 -0.72
N LEU A 12 -6.71 15.84 -1.97
CA LEU A 12 -7.13 17.19 -2.35
C LEU A 12 -8.65 17.33 -2.50
N ALA A 13 -9.38 16.21 -2.58
CA ALA A 13 -10.84 16.23 -2.68
C ALA A 13 -11.46 16.91 -1.45
N THR A 14 -12.57 17.61 -1.65
CA THR A 14 -13.36 18.13 -0.54
C THR A 14 -13.99 16.99 0.27
N PRO A 15 -14.33 17.20 1.55
CA PRO A 15 -15.07 16.19 2.31
C PRO A 15 -16.38 15.75 1.64
N GLU A 16 -17.07 16.67 0.98
CA GLU A 16 -18.33 16.42 0.27
C GLU A 16 -18.13 15.47 -0.93
N GLU A 17 -17.07 15.70 -1.73
CA GLU A 17 -16.69 14.81 -2.85
C GLU A 17 -16.27 13.42 -2.36
N ALA A 18 -15.52 13.36 -1.27
CA ALA A 18 -15.11 12.09 -0.66
C ALA A 18 -16.32 11.27 -0.19
N LEU A 19 -17.29 11.90 0.46
CA LEU A 19 -18.53 11.27 0.90
C LEU A 19 -19.42 10.86 -0.28
N GLU A 20 -19.43 11.64 -1.37
CA GLU A 20 -20.14 11.28 -2.59
C GLU A 20 -19.56 10.03 -3.23
N ALA A 21 -18.23 9.90 -3.30
CA ALA A 21 -17.58 8.70 -3.82
C ALA A 21 -17.97 7.43 -3.02
N VAL A 22 -18.07 7.54 -1.69
CA VAL A 22 -18.57 6.44 -0.83
C VAL A 22 -20.01 6.08 -1.19
N ARG A 23 -20.89 7.07 -1.33
CA ARG A 23 -22.32 6.83 -1.67
C ARG A 23 -22.49 6.24 -3.06
N MET A 24 -21.75 6.73 -4.05
CA MET A 24 -21.85 6.27 -5.45
C MET A 24 -21.55 4.78 -5.60
N LEU A 25 -20.63 4.27 -4.80
CA LEU A 25 -20.18 2.87 -4.87
C LEU A 25 -20.81 1.99 -3.80
N ASP A 26 -21.62 2.57 -2.88
CA ASP A 26 -22.05 1.88 -1.65
C ASP A 26 -20.84 1.22 -0.95
N ALA A 27 -19.78 2.01 -0.78
CA ALA A 27 -18.47 1.50 -0.42
C ALA A 27 -18.34 1.20 1.07
N ASP A 28 -17.64 0.11 1.39
CA ASP A 28 -17.34 -0.35 2.76
C ASP A 28 -16.21 0.44 3.41
N ALA A 29 -15.34 1.08 2.62
CA ALA A 29 -14.27 1.94 3.10
C ALA A 29 -13.92 3.00 2.04
N LEU A 30 -13.24 4.07 2.49
CA LEU A 30 -12.70 5.13 1.65
C LEU A 30 -11.18 5.10 1.66
N GLN A 31 -10.56 4.97 0.49
CA GLN A 31 -9.13 5.23 0.33
C GLN A 31 -8.90 6.71 -0.02
N ILE A 32 -8.01 7.37 0.70
CA ILE A 32 -7.49 8.70 0.35
C ILE A 32 -6.08 8.49 -0.17
N HIS A 33 -5.86 8.73 -1.47
CA HIS A 33 -4.53 8.60 -2.02
C HIS A 33 -3.69 9.86 -1.90
N LEU A 34 -2.40 9.65 -1.61
CA LEU A 34 -1.35 10.65 -1.54
C LEU A 34 -0.42 10.43 -2.73
N ASN A 35 -0.37 11.38 -3.66
CA ASN A 35 0.43 11.29 -4.88
C ASN A 35 1.31 12.52 -5.17
N PRO A 36 1.91 13.18 -4.15
CA PRO A 36 2.64 14.42 -4.39
C PRO A 36 3.83 14.26 -5.36
N ALA A 37 4.46 13.10 -5.40
CA ALA A 37 5.54 12.83 -6.35
C ALA A 37 5.05 12.83 -7.81
N GLN A 38 3.86 12.30 -8.08
CA GLN A 38 3.22 12.36 -9.38
C GLN A 38 2.82 13.80 -9.73
N GLU A 39 2.14 14.50 -8.82
CA GLU A 39 1.70 15.90 -9.00
C GLU A 39 2.87 16.83 -9.36
N LEU A 40 4.02 16.64 -8.72
CA LEU A 40 5.20 17.47 -8.98
C LEU A 40 5.81 17.24 -10.38
N ILE A 41 5.57 16.12 -11.02
CA ILE A 41 6.04 15.84 -12.38
C ILE A 41 5.05 16.34 -13.43
N MET A 42 3.75 16.29 -13.16
CA MET A 42 2.72 16.74 -14.09
C MET A 42 2.79 18.27 -14.27
N PRO A 43 2.77 18.79 -15.51
CA PRO A 43 2.71 20.26 -15.74
C PRO A 43 1.50 20.93 -15.08
N GLU A 44 0.34 20.28 -15.13
CA GLU A 44 -0.92 20.69 -14.52
C GLU A 44 -1.08 20.29 -13.06
N GLY A 45 -0.13 19.55 -12.49
CA GLY A 45 -0.23 19.01 -11.14
C GLY A 45 -0.06 20.07 -10.05
N ASP A 46 -0.58 19.77 -8.89
CA ASP A 46 -0.54 20.65 -7.74
C ASP A 46 0.90 20.83 -7.20
N ARG A 47 1.17 22.06 -6.75
CA ARG A 47 2.45 22.47 -6.15
C ARG A 47 2.29 22.97 -4.72
N ASP A 48 1.06 23.26 -4.28
CA ASP A 48 0.78 23.69 -2.92
C ASP A 48 0.00 22.63 -2.16
N PHE A 49 0.70 21.90 -1.31
CA PHE A 49 0.13 20.87 -0.43
C PHE A 49 -0.19 21.40 0.98
N LYS A 50 -0.19 22.72 1.17
CA LYS A 50 -0.59 23.33 2.45
C LYS A 50 -2.03 22.98 2.76
N GLY A 51 -2.29 22.62 4.01
CA GLY A 51 -3.64 22.28 4.44
C GLY A 51 -4.11 20.86 4.07
N LEU A 52 -3.34 20.10 3.28
CA LEU A 52 -3.69 18.73 2.88
C LEU A 52 -4.00 17.84 4.10
N PHE A 53 -3.15 17.86 5.10
CA PHE A 53 -3.32 17.07 6.31
C PHE A 53 -4.61 17.46 7.08
N ALA A 54 -4.88 18.76 7.21
CA ALA A 54 -6.11 19.24 7.84
C ALA A 54 -7.36 18.88 7.02
N ASN A 55 -7.24 18.85 5.68
CA ASN A 55 -8.31 18.39 4.80
C ASN A 55 -8.61 16.89 5.02
N MET A 56 -7.58 16.07 5.06
CA MET A 56 -7.72 14.64 5.33
C MET A 56 -8.40 14.39 6.69
N GLN A 57 -8.06 15.16 7.73
CA GLN A 57 -8.74 15.07 9.02
C GLN A 57 -10.23 15.41 8.91
N ARG A 58 -10.60 16.47 8.17
CA ARG A 58 -12.02 16.81 7.95
C ARG A 58 -12.77 15.71 7.20
N ILE A 59 -12.10 15.00 6.27
CA ILE A 59 -12.69 13.83 5.61
C ILE A 59 -12.88 12.71 6.63
N LEU A 60 -11.86 12.39 7.42
CA LEU A 60 -11.93 11.37 8.46
C LEU A 60 -13.07 11.63 9.44
N ASP A 61 -13.21 12.86 9.92
CA ASP A 61 -14.24 13.26 10.90
C ASP A 61 -15.67 13.11 10.37
N LYS A 62 -15.87 13.24 9.05
CA LYS A 62 -17.19 13.18 8.40
C LYS A 62 -17.51 11.82 7.78
N CYS A 63 -16.49 11.00 7.52
CA CYS A 63 -16.66 9.76 6.77
C CYS A 63 -17.37 8.70 7.62
N PRO A 64 -18.49 8.10 7.13
CA PRO A 64 -19.23 7.11 7.88
C PRO A 64 -18.62 5.70 7.84
N VAL A 65 -17.60 5.51 7.00
CA VAL A 65 -16.88 4.24 6.79
C VAL A 65 -15.40 4.40 7.13
N PRO A 66 -14.67 3.30 7.40
CA PRO A 66 -13.22 3.37 7.65
C PRO A 66 -12.46 4.12 6.55
N VAL A 67 -11.49 4.94 6.96
CA VAL A 67 -10.65 5.70 6.02
C VAL A 67 -9.25 5.09 5.98
N ILE A 68 -8.80 4.75 4.77
CA ILE A 68 -7.49 4.17 4.47
C ILE A 68 -6.62 5.26 3.83
N VAL A 69 -5.50 5.59 4.44
CA VAL A 69 -4.52 6.49 3.80
C VAL A 69 -3.61 5.66 2.91
N LYS A 70 -3.58 6.00 1.63
CA LYS A 70 -2.85 5.25 0.60
C LYS A 70 -1.77 6.09 -0.04
N GLU A 71 -0.56 5.55 -0.11
CA GLU A 71 0.50 6.05 -0.99
C GLU A 71 0.39 5.41 -2.40
N THR A 72 1.04 6.00 -3.39
CA THR A 72 0.84 5.66 -4.81
C THR A 72 2.12 5.25 -5.55
N GLY A 73 3.11 4.71 -4.86
CA GLY A 73 4.32 4.16 -5.49
C GLY A 73 5.64 4.63 -4.88
N CYS A 74 5.58 5.46 -3.82
CA CYS A 74 6.77 5.94 -3.12
C CYS A 74 6.88 5.43 -1.68
N GLY A 75 5.89 4.70 -1.18
CA GLY A 75 5.89 4.13 0.15
C GLY A 75 5.72 5.15 1.29
N MET A 76 5.44 4.65 2.47
CA MET A 76 5.30 5.45 3.70
C MET A 76 6.46 5.19 4.66
N ALA A 77 7.09 6.23 5.18
CA ALA A 77 8.08 6.11 6.24
C ALA A 77 7.40 6.15 7.63
N ALA A 78 8.06 5.60 8.64
CA ALA A 78 7.58 5.53 10.02
C ALA A 78 7.11 6.89 10.56
N ARG A 79 7.82 7.99 10.20
CA ARG A 79 7.45 9.34 10.63
C ARG A 79 6.08 9.75 10.12
N GLN A 80 5.78 9.47 8.86
CA GLN A 80 4.51 9.81 8.23
C GLN A 80 3.37 9.00 8.85
N VAL A 81 3.55 7.68 8.96
CA VAL A 81 2.57 6.79 9.60
C VAL A 81 2.30 7.21 11.05
N LYS A 82 3.36 7.55 11.82
CA LYS A 82 3.21 8.02 13.21
C LYS A 82 2.43 9.35 13.31
N GLN A 83 2.59 10.24 12.34
CA GLN A 83 1.82 11.49 12.29
C GLN A 83 0.33 11.21 12.00
N LEU A 84 0.06 10.31 11.06
CA LEU A 84 -1.31 9.91 10.69
C LEU A 84 -2.00 9.17 11.84
N LEU A 85 -1.32 8.26 12.53
CA LEU A 85 -1.84 7.59 13.74
C LEU A 85 -2.26 8.61 14.80
N LYS A 86 -1.41 9.61 15.08
CA LYS A 86 -1.73 10.68 16.04
C LYS A 86 -2.94 11.51 15.64
N ALA A 87 -3.26 11.55 14.36
CA ALA A 87 -4.42 12.24 13.81
C ALA A 87 -5.70 11.36 13.77
N GLY A 88 -5.61 10.11 14.24
CA GLY A 88 -6.74 9.20 14.31
C GLY A 88 -6.90 8.25 13.12
N PHE A 89 -6.01 8.30 12.13
CA PHE A 89 -6.00 7.32 11.04
C PHE A 89 -5.44 6.00 11.55
N THR A 90 -6.12 4.90 11.25
CA THR A 90 -5.71 3.55 11.69
C THR A 90 -5.49 2.57 10.54
N CYS A 91 -5.84 2.93 9.31
CA CYS A 91 -5.70 2.06 8.14
C CYS A 91 -4.77 2.69 7.11
N PHE A 92 -3.77 1.94 6.67
CA PHE A 92 -2.72 2.41 5.76
C PHE A 92 -2.52 1.44 4.62
N ASP A 93 -2.44 1.95 3.39
CA ASP A 93 -1.92 1.21 2.24
C ASP A 93 -0.55 1.81 1.89
N VAL A 94 0.50 1.04 2.10
CA VAL A 94 1.85 1.57 1.99
C VAL A 94 2.24 1.98 0.57
N GLY A 95 1.58 1.48 -0.47
CA GLY A 95 1.78 1.88 -1.86
C GLY A 95 3.26 2.00 -2.25
N GLY A 96 4.10 1.02 -1.88
CA GLY A 96 5.55 1.12 -2.02
C GLY A 96 6.05 1.03 -3.47
N ALA A 97 7.29 1.46 -3.68
CA ALA A 97 7.97 1.29 -4.95
C ALA A 97 8.17 -0.20 -5.28
N GLY A 98 7.97 -0.57 -6.53
CA GLY A 98 8.02 -1.96 -7.03
C GLY A 98 6.87 -2.32 -7.97
N GLY A 99 5.79 -1.52 -7.95
CA GLY A 99 4.69 -1.58 -8.90
C GLY A 99 4.77 -0.46 -9.95
N THR A 100 3.62 0.15 -10.23
CA THR A 100 3.50 1.28 -11.15
C THR A 100 4.27 2.49 -10.61
N ASN A 101 5.18 3.01 -11.41
CA ASN A 101 5.90 4.24 -11.09
C ASN A 101 5.19 5.42 -11.77
N PHE A 102 4.19 6.00 -11.10
CA PHE A 102 3.41 7.12 -11.66
C PHE A 102 4.29 8.32 -12.03
N PRO A 103 5.26 8.79 -11.22
CA PRO A 103 6.18 9.84 -11.63
C PRO A 103 6.94 9.55 -12.93
N ALA A 104 7.37 8.31 -13.15
CA ALA A 104 8.06 7.93 -14.39
C ALA A 104 7.12 7.96 -15.60
N ILE A 105 5.88 7.47 -15.43
CA ILE A 105 4.85 7.51 -16.48
C ILE A 105 4.54 8.95 -16.87
N GLU A 106 4.36 9.84 -15.90
CA GLU A 106 4.09 11.25 -16.18
C GLU A 106 5.31 11.94 -16.82
N ALA A 107 6.52 11.62 -16.37
CA ALA A 107 7.74 12.13 -17.02
C ALA A 107 7.84 11.69 -18.49
N GLU A 108 7.49 10.45 -18.80
CA GLU A 108 7.46 9.95 -20.18
C GLU A 108 6.38 10.64 -21.01
N ARG A 109 5.19 10.81 -20.44
CA ARG A 109 4.01 11.44 -21.06
C ARG A 109 4.28 12.89 -21.50
N TYR A 110 5.02 13.65 -20.70
CA TYR A 110 5.27 15.07 -20.91
C TYR A 110 6.69 15.40 -21.39
N GLY A 111 7.51 14.40 -21.70
CA GLY A 111 8.89 14.60 -22.10
C GLY A 111 9.79 15.16 -21.00
N GLY A 112 9.42 14.92 -19.76
CA GLY A 112 10.13 15.39 -18.57
C GLY A 112 11.33 14.53 -18.19
N THR A 113 11.97 14.88 -17.08
CA THR A 113 13.11 14.13 -16.55
C THR A 113 12.65 13.00 -15.63
N ALA A 114 13.36 11.86 -15.67
CA ALA A 114 13.15 10.76 -14.73
C ALA A 114 13.73 11.06 -13.31
N LEU A 115 13.60 12.32 -12.86
CA LEU A 115 14.19 12.84 -11.62
C LEU A 115 13.81 11.99 -10.39
N LEU A 116 12.58 11.50 -10.36
CA LEU A 116 12.07 10.72 -9.23
C LEU A 116 12.16 9.20 -9.46
N ASN A 117 12.89 8.75 -10.49
CA ASN A 117 13.18 7.33 -10.63
C ASN A 117 14.02 6.85 -9.45
N GLY A 118 13.51 5.84 -8.74
CA GLY A 118 14.14 5.34 -7.52
C GLY A 118 13.86 6.16 -6.25
N TRP A 119 13.01 7.19 -6.34
CA TRP A 119 12.55 7.91 -5.15
C TRP A 119 11.58 7.05 -4.32
N GLY A 120 11.71 7.15 -2.99
CA GLY A 120 10.81 6.52 -2.04
C GLY A 120 11.32 5.20 -1.48
N LEU A 121 10.44 4.53 -0.75
CA LEU A 121 10.66 3.23 -0.12
C LEU A 121 9.98 2.15 -0.95
N ASN A 122 10.63 1.01 -1.12
CA ASN A 122 9.94 -0.15 -1.68
C ASN A 122 8.93 -0.72 -0.67
N THR A 123 8.04 -1.58 -1.16
CA THR A 123 6.93 -2.13 -0.35
C THR A 123 7.43 -2.83 0.91
N ALA A 124 8.51 -3.61 0.83
CA ALA A 124 9.05 -4.32 1.99
C ALA A 124 9.66 -3.35 3.03
N GLN A 125 10.38 -2.33 2.57
CA GLN A 125 10.92 -1.26 3.45
C GLN A 125 9.78 -0.50 4.12
N SER A 126 8.76 -0.13 3.35
CA SER A 126 7.62 0.63 3.87
C SER A 126 6.78 -0.19 4.85
N LEU A 127 6.64 -1.50 4.64
CA LEU A 127 6.00 -2.41 5.61
C LEU A 127 6.74 -2.45 6.94
N LEU A 128 8.07 -2.54 6.91
CA LEU A 128 8.88 -2.53 8.13
C LEU A 128 8.78 -1.17 8.86
N GLU A 129 8.83 -0.07 8.13
CA GLU A 129 8.65 1.29 8.67
C GLU A 129 7.28 1.47 9.31
N ALA A 130 6.21 1.08 8.61
CA ALA A 130 4.84 1.19 9.09
C ALA A 130 4.57 0.24 10.27
N GLY A 131 4.96 -1.03 10.14
CA GLY A 131 4.79 -2.05 11.17
C GLY A 131 5.49 -1.71 12.48
N GLY A 132 6.66 -1.10 12.41
CA GLY A 132 7.43 -0.65 13.58
C GLY A 132 6.74 0.44 14.40
N VAL A 133 5.74 1.14 13.85
CA VAL A 133 5.03 2.23 14.54
C VAL A 133 3.54 1.98 14.71
N CYS A 134 2.91 1.18 13.86
CA CYS A 134 1.50 0.83 13.98
C CYS A 134 1.20 -0.09 15.17
N GLY A 135 2.11 -0.98 15.50
CA GLY A 135 1.87 -2.00 16.52
C GLY A 135 0.55 -2.74 16.26
N SER A 136 -0.28 -2.88 17.28
CA SER A 136 -1.62 -3.48 17.18
C SER A 136 -2.74 -2.48 16.88
N GLU A 137 -2.43 -1.19 16.78
CA GLU A 137 -3.44 -0.12 16.69
C GLU A 137 -3.84 0.21 15.25
N GLY A 138 -3.02 -0.17 14.26
CA GLY A 138 -3.28 0.12 12.85
C GLY A 138 -3.38 -1.11 11.98
N TYR A 139 -3.99 -1.00 10.82
CA TYR A 139 -4.07 -2.02 9.77
C TYR A 139 -3.21 -1.59 8.58
N ILE A 140 -2.47 -2.54 8.00
CA ILE A 140 -1.54 -2.25 6.92
C ILE A 140 -1.87 -3.12 5.70
N ALA A 141 -2.19 -2.46 4.60
CA ALA A 141 -2.25 -3.07 3.28
C ALA A 141 -0.89 -2.94 2.58
N ALA A 142 -0.44 -4.02 1.98
CA ALA A 142 0.75 -4.05 1.14
C ALA A 142 0.36 -3.98 -0.33
N CYS A 143 0.56 -2.83 -0.96
CA CYS A 143 0.47 -2.65 -2.40
C CYS A 143 1.80 -2.14 -2.97
N GLY A 144 2.02 -2.40 -4.25
CA GLY A 144 3.23 -2.00 -4.97
C GLY A 144 4.16 -3.18 -5.27
N GLY A 145 4.04 -3.72 -6.48
CA GLY A 145 4.87 -4.81 -6.97
C GLY A 145 4.47 -6.22 -6.51
N ILE A 146 3.33 -6.39 -5.88
CA ILE A 146 2.75 -7.71 -5.59
C ILE A 146 2.17 -8.27 -6.90
N ARG A 147 2.70 -9.39 -7.36
CA ARG A 147 2.33 -10.01 -8.64
C ARG A 147 1.96 -11.48 -8.55
N SER A 148 2.20 -12.11 -7.39
CA SER A 148 2.04 -13.55 -7.17
C SER A 148 1.62 -13.83 -5.74
N GLY A 149 1.18 -15.07 -5.47
CA GLY A 149 0.95 -15.55 -4.11
C GLY A 149 2.22 -15.57 -3.26
N LEU A 150 3.40 -15.74 -3.88
CA LEU A 150 4.67 -15.66 -3.17
C LEU A 150 4.96 -14.24 -2.68
N ASP A 151 4.70 -13.21 -3.50
CA ASP A 151 4.88 -11.83 -3.07
C ASP A 151 3.87 -11.48 -1.96
N ALA A 152 2.62 -11.92 -2.10
CA ALA A 152 1.60 -11.77 -1.07
C ALA A 152 2.01 -12.46 0.24
N ALA A 153 2.49 -13.70 0.19
CA ALA A 153 2.98 -14.44 1.37
C ALA A 153 4.12 -13.70 2.08
N LYS A 154 5.09 -13.17 1.32
CA LYS A 154 6.20 -12.37 1.88
C LYS A 154 5.69 -11.08 2.55
N ALA A 155 4.76 -10.38 1.92
CA ALA A 155 4.18 -9.15 2.47
C ALA A 155 3.40 -9.43 3.76
N LEU A 156 2.56 -10.46 3.77
CA LEU A 156 1.82 -10.91 4.95
C LEU A 156 2.76 -11.37 6.07
N ALA A 157 3.81 -12.12 5.73
CA ALA A 157 4.82 -12.54 6.69
C ALA A 157 5.64 -11.36 7.25
N LEU A 158 5.79 -10.25 6.50
CA LEU A 158 6.41 -9.01 6.97
C LEU A 158 5.49 -8.17 7.86
N GLY A 159 4.23 -8.56 8.02
CA GLY A 159 3.28 -7.89 8.93
C GLY A 159 2.15 -7.14 8.25
N ALA A 160 1.99 -7.24 6.93
CA ALA A 160 0.80 -6.72 6.27
C ALA A 160 -0.46 -7.50 6.70
N ASP A 161 -1.60 -6.82 6.81
CA ASP A 161 -2.88 -7.45 7.10
C ASP A 161 -3.55 -7.97 5.83
N ILE A 162 -3.37 -7.25 4.72
CA ILE A 162 -3.79 -7.65 3.38
C ILE A 162 -2.70 -7.33 2.36
N ALA A 163 -2.76 -8.00 1.21
CA ALA A 163 -1.89 -7.75 0.06
C ALA A 163 -2.74 -7.40 -1.17
N GLY A 164 -2.36 -6.36 -1.89
CA GLY A 164 -3.09 -5.86 -3.05
C GLY A 164 -2.28 -5.98 -4.34
N MET A 165 -2.95 -6.44 -5.39
CA MET A 165 -2.41 -6.56 -6.75
C MET A 165 -3.11 -5.54 -7.65
N ALA A 166 -2.38 -4.93 -8.58
CA ALA A 166 -2.94 -3.97 -9.52
C ALA A 166 -2.44 -4.19 -10.97
N GLY A 167 -1.17 -3.95 -11.24
CA GLY A 167 -0.65 -3.84 -12.61
C GLY A 167 -0.93 -5.04 -13.50
N ASN A 168 -0.59 -6.24 -13.06
CA ASN A 168 -0.83 -7.48 -13.81
C ASN A 168 -2.32 -7.83 -13.96
N VAL A 169 -3.13 -7.50 -12.94
CA VAL A 169 -4.59 -7.70 -13.01
C VAL A 169 -5.21 -6.72 -14.02
N LEU A 170 -4.80 -5.45 -14.00
CA LEU A 170 -5.24 -4.45 -14.96
C LEU A 170 -4.82 -4.81 -16.38
N GLU A 171 -3.57 -5.22 -16.57
CA GLU A 171 -3.04 -5.65 -17.87
C GLU A 171 -3.85 -6.83 -18.44
N ALA A 172 -4.18 -7.81 -17.61
CA ALA A 172 -5.00 -8.94 -18.02
C ALA A 172 -6.43 -8.49 -18.35
N ALA A 173 -7.05 -7.66 -17.53
CA ALA A 173 -8.39 -7.15 -17.75
C ALA A 173 -8.51 -6.40 -19.10
N VAL A 174 -7.54 -5.52 -19.38
CA VAL A 174 -7.53 -4.70 -20.61
C VAL A 174 -7.24 -5.54 -21.86
N ASN A 175 -6.25 -6.46 -21.78
CA ASN A 175 -5.77 -7.17 -22.96
C ASN A 175 -6.54 -8.48 -23.23
N LYS A 176 -7.13 -9.10 -22.21
CA LYS A 176 -7.71 -10.45 -22.28
C LYS A 176 -9.11 -10.57 -21.65
N GLY A 177 -9.60 -9.52 -21.00
CA GLY A 177 -10.92 -9.48 -20.38
C GLY A 177 -10.97 -9.89 -18.91
N GLU A 178 -12.17 -9.86 -18.34
CA GLU A 178 -12.42 -10.07 -16.91
C GLU A 178 -12.03 -11.46 -16.40
N ASP A 179 -12.27 -12.50 -17.19
CA ASP A 179 -11.93 -13.87 -16.81
C ASP A 179 -10.42 -14.04 -16.58
N ALA A 180 -9.60 -13.46 -17.45
CA ALA A 180 -8.15 -13.49 -17.30
C ALA A 180 -7.65 -12.71 -16.07
N ALA A 181 -8.31 -11.62 -15.72
CA ALA A 181 -8.02 -10.88 -14.49
C ALA A 181 -8.40 -11.69 -13.25
N ALA A 182 -9.56 -12.34 -13.27
CA ALA A 182 -10.01 -13.24 -12.19
C ALA A 182 -9.04 -14.42 -12.01
N GLU A 183 -8.58 -15.03 -13.11
CA GLU A 183 -7.64 -16.15 -13.08
C GLU A 183 -6.32 -15.80 -12.38
N ILE A 184 -5.77 -14.57 -12.60
CA ILE A 184 -4.57 -14.10 -11.91
C ILE A 184 -4.78 -14.05 -10.39
N ILE A 185 -5.94 -13.59 -9.94
CA ILE A 185 -6.26 -13.49 -8.51
C ILE A 185 -6.40 -14.90 -7.92
N LEU A 186 -7.13 -15.78 -8.58
CA LEU A 186 -7.31 -17.17 -8.15
C LEU A 186 -5.98 -17.93 -8.11
N GLN A 187 -5.12 -17.72 -9.10
CA GLN A 187 -3.77 -18.31 -9.10
C GLN A 187 -2.94 -17.82 -7.91
N ALA A 188 -2.95 -16.52 -7.63
CA ALA A 188 -2.22 -15.96 -6.49
C ALA A 188 -2.75 -16.50 -5.15
N GLU A 189 -4.05 -16.71 -5.03
CA GLU A 189 -4.67 -17.34 -3.85
C GLU A 189 -4.23 -18.79 -3.69
N GLU A 190 -4.19 -19.57 -4.76
CA GLU A 190 -3.74 -20.96 -4.73
C GLU A 190 -2.24 -21.05 -4.39
N GLU A 191 -1.40 -20.20 -4.96
CA GLU A 191 0.01 -20.10 -4.61
C GLU A 191 0.20 -19.77 -3.14
N LEU A 192 -0.59 -18.84 -2.59
CA LEU A 192 -0.55 -18.50 -1.16
C LEU A 192 -0.92 -19.71 -0.29
N ARG A 193 -1.97 -20.45 -0.65
CA ARG A 193 -2.37 -21.69 0.04
C ARG A 193 -1.26 -22.73 0.03
N MET A 194 -0.62 -22.95 -1.12
CA MET A 194 0.52 -23.87 -1.23
C MET A 194 1.67 -23.46 -0.32
N LEU A 195 2.01 -22.18 -0.27
CA LEU A 195 3.08 -21.65 0.59
C LEU A 195 2.74 -21.78 2.08
N MET A 196 1.49 -21.53 2.45
CA MET A 196 1.01 -21.74 3.82
C MET A 196 1.11 -23.22 4.20
N LEU A 197 0.77 -24.15 3.30
CA LEU A 197 0.93 -25.57 3.53
C LEU A 197 2.40 -25.97 3.70
N LEU A 198 3.28 -25.51 2.81
CA LEU A 198 4.72 -25.80 2.87
C LEU A 198 5.39 -25.26 4.14
N THR A 199 4.89 -24.15 4.66
CA THR A 199 5.39 -23.55 5.91
C THR A 199 4.68 -24.07 7.17
N GLY A 200 3.71 -24.97 7.04
CA GLY A 200 2.90 -25.47 8.14
C GLY A 200 2.11 -24.33 8.82
N SER A 201 1.50 -23.46 8.02
CA SER A 201 0.72 -22.31 8.48
C SER A 201 -0.76 -22.57 8.19
N SER A 202 -1.60 -22.60 9.23
CA SER A 202 -3.05 -22.81 9.09
C SER A 202 -3.82 -21.50 8.84
N ASP A 203 -3.20 -20.37 9.14
CA ASP A 203 -3.77 -19.01 9.00
C ASP A 203 -2.66 -17.97 8.82
N ILE A 204 -3.04 -16.74 8.53
CA ILE A 204 -2.09 -15.63 8.32
C ILE A 204 -1.28 -15.33 9.59
N LYS A 205 -1.87 -15.47 10.77
CA LYS A 205 -1.17 -15.26 12.05
C LYS A 205 -0.02 -16.26 12.22
N SER A 206 -0.27 -17.54 11.91
CA SER A 206 0.76 -18.58 11.95
C SER A 206 1.82 -18.40 10.85
N LEU A 207 1.45 -17.86 9.67
CA LEU A 207 2.40 -17.48 8.63
C LEU A 207 3.33 -16.35 9.10
N ARG A 208 2.80 -15.33 9.75
CA ARG A 208 3.59 -14.22 10.33
C ARG A 208 4.59 -14.70 11.39
N ALA A 209 4.26 -15.76 12.11
CA ALA A 209 5.15 -16.31 13.13
C ALA A 209 6.32 -17.12 12.55
N LYS A 210 6.36 -17.39 11.24
CA LYS A 210 7.45 -18.17 10.62
C LYS A 210 8.74 -17.36 10.57
N PRO A 211 9.90 -18.02 10.71
CA PRO A 211 11.20 -17.35 10.59
C PRO A 211 11.35 -16.69 9.22
N LEU A 212 11.88 -15.46 9.18
CA LEU A 212 12.26 -14.77 7.95
C LEU A 212 13.77 -14.59 7.88
N TYR A 213 14.29 -14.66 6.66
CA TYR A 213 15.66 -14.32 6.33
C TYR A 213 15.65 -13.04 5.50
N PHE A 214 16.33 -12.02 5.98
CA PHE A 214 16.51 -10.77 5.27
C PHE A 214 17.83 -10.79 4.50
N THR A 215 17.78 -10.42 3.22
CA THR A 215 18.95 -10.41 2.33
C THR A 215 18.94 -9.19 1.42
N GLY A 216 20.10 -8.89 0.79
CA GLY A 216 20.23 -7.83 -0.19
C GLY A 216 19.83 -6.46 0.35
N SER A 217 19.25 -5.65 -0.49
CA SER A 217 18.93 -4.24 -0.18
C SER A 217 18.00 -4.05 1.04
N LEU A 218 17.17 -5.04 1.37
CA LEU A 218 16.34 -4.95 2.57
C LEU A 218 17.19 -5.10 3.84
N LEU A 219 18.16 -6.01 3.84
CA LEU A 219 19.11 -6.16 4.96
C LEU A 219 19.97 -4.89 5.12
N ASP A 220 20.47 -4.34 4.02
CA ASP A 220 21.25 -3.10 4.03
C ASP A 220 20.43 -1.94 4.60
N PHE A 221 19.17 -1.83 4.18
CA PHE A 221 18.23 -0.83 4.70
C PHE A 221 18.05 -0.96 6.21
N MET A 222 17.81 -2.17 6.72
CA MET A 222 17.63 -2.43 8.14
C MET A 222 18.87 -2.04 8.94
N GLN A 223 20.08 -2.38 8.45
CA GLN A 223 21.34 -1.99 9.07
C GLN A 223 21.52 -0.47 9.11
N CYS A 224 21.23 0.24 8.01
CA CYS A 224 21.25 1.71 7.97
C CYS A 224 20.27 2.35 8.94
N ARG A 225 19.15 1.68 9.26
CA ARG A 225 18.17 2.11 10.27
C ARG A 225 18.57 1.75 11.70
N GLY A 226 19.67 1.02 11.89
CA GLY A 226 20.11 0.51 13.19
C GLY A 226 19.19 -0.58 13.74
N TRP A 227 18.46 -1.28 12.86
CA TRP A 227 17.58 -2.38 13.26
C TRP A 227 18.35 -3.69 13.26
N GLU A 228 18.18 -4.46 14.33
CA GLU A 228 18.74 -5.81 14.41
C GLU A 228 17.82 -6.79 13.67
N PRO A 229 18.26 -7.40 12.55
CA PRO A 229 17.39 -8.26 11.73
C PRO A 229 16.75 -9.41 12.50
N ALA A 230 17.48 -10.00 13.45
CA ALA A 230 16.98 -11.08 14.26
C ALA A 230 15.86 -10.64 15.23
N GLU A 231 15.91 -9.40 15.71
CA GLU A 231 14.85 -8.83 16.55
C GLU A 231 13.62 -8.51 15.71
N VAL A 232 13.80 -7.85 14.56
CA VAL A 232 12.71 -7.56 13.62
C VAL A 232 12.03 -8.86 13.17
N ALA A 233 12.80 -9.92 12.86
CA ALA A 233 12.25 -11.21 12.49
C ALA A 233 11.33 -11.83 13.57
N ARG A 234 11.52 -11.48 14.85
CA ARG A 234 10.75 -11.99 15.99
C ARG A 234 9.60 -11.09 16.41
N SER A 235 9.73 -9.77 16.23
CA SER A 235 8.81 -8.76 16.76
C SER A 235 7.77 -8.24 15.73
N ARG A 236 7.65 -8.91 14.59
CA ARG A 236 6.64 -8.54 13.56
C ARG A 236 5.22 -8.66 14.11
N ARG A 237 4.34 -7.81 13.57
CA ARG A 237 2.91 -7.77 13.90
C ARG A 237 2.24 -9.10 13.71
#